data_bfbd9db64b54b58d2c3ae7f0b3957049
#
_entry.id   bfbd9db64b54b58d2c3ae7f0b3957049
#
_cell.length_a   1.000
_cell.length_b   1.000
_cell.length_c   1.000
_cell.angle_alpha   90.00
_cell.angle_beta   90.00
_cell.angle_gamma   90.00
#
_symmetry.space_group_name_H-M   'P 1'
#
loop_
_entity.id
_entity.type
_entity.pdbx_description
1 polymer ?
#
loop_
_entity_poly.entity_id
_entity_poly.type
_entity_poly.pdbx_seq_one_letter_code
_entity_poly.pdbx_strand_id
1 'polypeptide(L)'
;MPDNLGFFAGLRGTGNYGADERPKNFREMILFLNPNGTAPLFALTAKGKTDKTDDPQFYWWEEVNTVCRVQLNGAIASGAVTTFVVDAGALQLIPGDVLQVELAVEVAGYANELVRVVSVSLDTTFVVQRGVAGTTAGAIADNINLTRVGNAQSEGNVSIASSSTNPVKLTNYTQIFKTPYQITNTDLETRHRTGDPRKNEQKRKSFQH
;
A
#
# COMPACT_ATOMS: atom_id res chain seq x y z
N MET A 1 49.32 3.99 50.31
CA MET A 1 48.26 5.04 50.35
C MET A 1 48.93 6.34 50.12
N PRO A 2 48.75 7.02 49.07
CA PRO A 2 49.17 8.40 48.97
C PRO A 2 48.09 9.24 49.60
N ASP A 3 48.31 9.64 50.78
CA ASP A 3 47.53 10.70 51.42
C ASP A 3 47.91 11.99 50.74
N ASN A 4 47.24 12.24 49.63
CA ASN A 4 47.24 13.52 48.97
C ASN A 4 46.45 14.49 49.85
N LEU A 5 47.10 15.06 50.85
CA LEU A 5 46.61 16.13 51.69
C LEU A 5 46.30 17.43 50.91
N GLY A 6 46.14 17.34 49.61
CA GLY A 6 45.72 18.48 48.76
C GLY A 6 46.76 19.60 48.71
N PHE A 7 48.00 19.37 49.14
CA PHE A 7 49.05 20.38 49.15
C PHE A 7 49.78 20.37 47.79
N PHE A 8 49.86 21.51 47.16
CA PHE A 8 50.66 21.70 45.95
C PHE A 8 51.45 23.02 46.05
N ALA A 9 52.62 23.04 45.48
CA ALA A 9 53.47 24.25 45.38
C ALA A 9 53.25 24.90 44.03
N GLY A 10 53.04 26.21 44.03
CA GLY A 10 52.92 26.99 42.78
C GLY A 10 51.51 27.50 42.48
N LEU A 11 51.30 27.96 41.23
CA LEU A 11 50.04 28.52 40.80
C LEU A 11 48.96 27.44 40.71
N ARG A 12 47.80 27.72 41.30
CA ARG A 12 46.64 26.80 41.23
C ARG A 12 46.03 26.82 39.85
N GLY A 13 46.18 25.74 39.12
CA GLY A 13 45.58 25.55 37.80
C GLY A 13 44.43 24.55 37.81
N THR A 14 43.76 24.39 36.69
CA THR A 14 42.63 23.46 36.53
C THR A 14 43.00 21.99 36.72
N GLY A 15 44.27 21.63 36.63
CA GLY A 15 44.80 20.28 36.89
C GLY A 15 45.07 19.95 38.37
N ASN A 16 44.99 20.95 39.24
CA ASN A 16 45.31 20.80 40.68
C ASN A 16 44.04 20.49 41.56
N TYR A 17 42.91 20.25 40.95
CA TYR A 17 41.70 19.85 41.63
C TYR A 17 41.56 18.35 41.66
N GLY A 18 40.98 17.80 42.74
CA GLY A 18 40.66 16.37 42.82
C GLY A 18 39.70 15.94 41.70
N ALA A 19 39.65 14.66 41.40
CA ALA A 19 38.95 14.11 40.25
C ALA A 19 37.46 14.48 40.22
N ASP A 20 36.82 14.72 41.37
CA ASP A 20 35.40 15.00 41.47
C ASP A 20 35.08 16.45 41.92
N GLU A 21 36.10 17.28 42.21
CA GLU A 21 35.87 18.69 42.57
C GLU A 21 35.38 19.53 41.40
N ARG A 22 35.71 19.14 40.16
CA ARG A 22 35.29 19.85 38.98
C ARG A 22 34.06 19.19 38.39
N PRO A 23 32.95 19.91 38.26
CA PRO A 23 31.78 19.36 37.57
C PRO A 23 32.15 19.04 36.11
N LYS A 24 31.94 17.80 35.71
CA LYS A 24 32.09 17.40 34.30
C LYS A 24 30.98 18.01 33.48
N ASN A 25 31.31 18.60 32.35
CA ASN A 25 30.32 19.07 31.42
C ASN A 25 29.65 17.91 30.71
N PHE A 26 28.39 17.68 31.07
CA PHE A 26 27.53 16.73 30.39
C PHE A 26 26.48 17.46 29.57
N ARG A 27 26.12 16.92 28.45
CA ARG A 27 24.93 17.36 27.72
C ARG A 27 23.71 16.98 28.53
N GLU A 28 22.85 17.95 28.83
CA GLU A 28 21.67 17.76 29.71
C GLU A 28 20.52 16.97 29.08
N MET A 29 20.62 16.59 27.79
CA MET A 29 19.53 15.91 27.10
C MET A 29 20.02 14.61 26.44
N ILE A 30 19.10 13.64 26.40
CA ILE A 30 19.32 12.40 25.67
C ILE A 30 19.26 12.69 24.15
N LEU A 31 20.34 12.33 23.44
CA LEU A 31 20.33 12.29 22.00
C LEU A 31 19.82 10.93 21.51
N PHE A 32 18.63 10.89 20.94
CA PHE A 32 18.12 9.69 20.33
C PHE A 32 18.79 9.51 18.96
N LEU A 33 19.56 8.42 18.80
CA LEU A 33 20.26 8.06 17.57
C LEU A 33 19.34 7.37 16.54
N ASN A 34 18.12 7.81 16.43
CA ASN A 34 17.20 7.28 15.42
C ASN A 34 17.07 8.29 14.28
N PRO A 35 17.62 8.03 13.07
CA PRO A 35 17.57 8.98 11.96
C PRO A 35 16.14 9.27 11.48
N ASN A 36 15.20 8.36 11.71
CA ASN A 36 13.80 8.52 11.30
C ASN A 36 12.91 9.18 12.36
N GLY A 37 13.43 9.52 13.52
CA GLY A 37 12.93 10.45 14.55
C GLY A 37 11.48 10.38 15.02
N THR A 38 10.61 9.73 14.31
CA THR A 38 9.16 9.65 14.55
C THR A 38 8.69 8.21 14.51
N ALA A 39 7.82 7.82 15.43
CA ALA A 39 7.15 6.54 15.39
C ALA A 39 6.39 6.40 14.06
N PRO A 40 6.73 5.46 13.18
CA PRO A 40 6.19 5.42 11.83
C PRO A 40 4.68 5.22 11.81
N LEU A 41 4.15 4.46 12.76
CA LEU A 41 2.71 4.23 12.88
C LEU A 41 1.97 5.51 13.26
N PHE A 42 2.45 6.26 14.27
CA PHE A 42 1.83 7.52 14.67
C PHE A 42 1.92 8.60 13.58
N ALA A 43 3.04 8.66 12.87
CA ALA A 43 3.20 9.61 11.77
C ALA A 43 2.24 9.28 10.61
N LEU A 44 2.04 8.00 10.32
CA LEU A 44 1.12 7.53 9.28
C LEU A 44 -0.34 7.82 9.66
N THR A 45 -0.74 7.46 10.88
CA THR A 45 -2.11 7.66 11.37
C THR A 45 -2.46 9.13 11.53
N ALA A 46 -1.51 10.00 11.92
CA ALA A 46 -1.73 11.43 12.02
C ALA A 46 -1.97 12.11 10.66
N LYS A 47 -1.49 11.53 9.56
CA LYS A 47 -1.74 12.02 8.19
C LYS A 47 -3.00 11.43 7.57
N GLY A 48 -3.50 10.33 8.10
CA GLY A 48 -4.73 9.68 7.63
C GLY A 48 -5.97 10.48 8.00
N LYS A 49 -7.00 10.38 7.15
CA LYS A 49 -8.34 10.86 7.53
C LYS A 49 -8.85 9.98 8.66
N THR A 50 -9.34 10.61 9.72
CA THR A 50 -9.92 9.93 10.88
C THR A 50 -11.44 10.05 10.86
N ASP A 51 -12.13 8.93 10.95
CA ASP A 51 -13.58 8.87 11.13
C ASP A 51 -13.86 8.27 12.52
N LYS A 52 -14.88 8.78 13.20
CA LYS A 52 -15.31 8.24 14.49
C LYS A 52 -16.18 7.00 14.28
N THR A 53 -15.95 5.99 15.11
CA THR A 53 -16.86 4.84 15.22
C THR A 53 -17.28 4.66 16.67
N ASP A 54 -18.54 4.37 16.89
CA ASP A 54 -19.11 4.10 18.21
C ASP A 54 -19.18 2.60 18.52
N ASP A 55 -18.99 1.75 17.51
CA ASP A 55 -18.99 0.30 17.59
C ASP A 55 -17.56 -0.24 17.39
N PRO A 56 -17.15 -1.29 18.13
CA PRO A 56 -15.91 -2.03 17.87
C PRO A 56 -15.80 -2.58 16.45
N GLN A 57 -16.90 -2.88 15.79
CA GLN A 57 -16.96 -3.34 14.41
C GLN A 57 -17.45 -2.21 13.51
N PHE A 58 -16.71 -1.91 12.46
CA PHE A 58 -17.10 -0.90 11.49
C PHE A 58 -17.12 -1.47 10.07
N TYR A 59 -17.91 -0.82 9.22
CA TYR A 59 -18.19 -1.26 7.87
C TYR A 59 -17.94 -0.13 6.89
N TRP A 60 -17.54 -0.50 5.66
CA TRP A 60 -17.53 0.42 4.54
C TRP A 60 -17.92 -0.31 3.28
N TRP A 61 -18.18 0.44 2.23
CA TRP A 61 -18.55 -0.10 0.93
C TRP A 61 -17.42 0.21 -0.04
N GLU A 62 -17.02 -0.80 -0.82
CA GLU A 62 -16.08 -0.63 -1.91
C GLU A 62 -16.74 -1.04 -3.22
N GLU A 63 -16.48 -0.26 -4.26
CA GLU A 63 -16.90 -0.56 -5.62
C GLU A 63 -15.66 -0.61 -6.51
N VAL A 64 -15.58 -1.65 -7.33
CA VAL A 64 -14.48 -1.81 -8.28
C VAL A 64 -14.82 -1.01 -9.53
N ASN A 65 -13.87 -0.21 -10.02
CA ASN A 65 -14.03 0.48 -11.30
C ASN A 65 -14.20 -0.55 -12.43
N THR A 66 -15.00 -0.17 -13.44
CA THR A 66 -15.21 -1.00 -14.62
C THR A 66 -13.89 -1.37 -15.26
N VAL A 67 -13.69 -2.67 -15.49
CA VAL A 67 -12.48 -3.19 -16.13
C VAL A 67 -12.43 -2.75 -17.59
N CYS A 68 -11.38 -2.03 -17.94
CA CYS A 68 -11.12 -1.67 -19.34
C CYS A 68 -10.18 -2.68 -20.02
N ARG A 69 -9.59 -3.59 -19.27
CA ARG A 69 -8.53 -4.51 -19.72
C ARG A 69 -8.68 -5.85 -18.99
N VAL A 70 -8.74 -6.94 -19.75
CA VAL A 70 -8.80 -8.31 -19.22
C VAL A 70 -7.60 -9.11 -19.73
N GLN A 71 -7.08 -10.02 -18.93
CA GLN A 71 -5.92 -10.84 -19.29
C GLN A 71 -6.36 -12.25 -19.65
N LEU A 72 -5.86 -12.77 -20.77
CA LEU A 72 -6.09 -14.15 -21.19
C LEU A 72 -5.45 -15.14 -20.19
N ASN A 73 -6.18 -16.19 -19.88
CA ASN A 73 -5.73 -17.35 -19.11
C ASN A 73 -5.68 -18.56 -20.05
N GLY A 74 -4.52 -18.81 -20.60
CA GLY A 74 -4.28 -19.85 -21.59
C GLY A 74 -4.13 -19.32 -23.02
N ALA A 75 -3.22 -19.96 -23.77
CA ALA A 75 -2.94 -19.58 -25.15
C ALA A 75 -4.10 -19.97 -26.08
N ILE A 76 -4.39 -19.13 -27.06
CA ILE A 76 -5.34 -19.39 -28.15
C ILE A 76 -4.56 -19.97 -29.33
N ALA A 77 -4.77 -21.23 -29.62
CA ALA A 77 -3.96 -21.95 -30.61
C ALA A 77 -4.17 -21.53 -32.08
N SER A 78 -5.36 -21.03 -32.42
CA SER A 78 -5.65 -20.61 -33.79
C SER A 78 -6.75 -19.56 -33.87
N GLY A 79 -6.87 -18.89 -35.00
CA GLY A 79 -7.93 -17.92 -35.28
C GLY A 79 -9.36 -18.51 -35.30
N ALA A 80 -9.51 -19.83 -35.32
CA ALA A 80 -10.81 -20.49 -35.31
C ALA A 80 -11.41 -20.62 -33.89
N VAL A 81 -10.61 -20.42 -32.83
CA VAL A 81 -11.07 -20.49 -31.44
C VAL A 81 -11.84 -19.22 -31.13
N THR A 82 -13.10 -19.37 -30.74
CA THR A 82 -14.01 -18.27 -30.43
C THR A 82 -14.31 -18.13 -28.94
N THR A 83 -13.98 -19.12 -28.12
CA THR A 83 -14.15 -19.07 -26.67
C THR A 83 -12.85 -18.64 -26.01
N PHE A 84 -12.90 -17.52 -25.30
CA PHE A 84 -11.76 -16.96 -24.57
C PHE A 84 -11.93 -17.22 -23.09
N VAL A 85 -10.84 -17.62 -22.46
CA VAL A 85 -10.74 -17.76 -21.01
C VAL A 85 -9.83 -16.64 -20.49
N VAL A 86 -10.25 -15.96 -19.45
CA VAL A 86 -9.52 -14.87 -18.80
C VAL A 86 -9.41 -15.12 -17.31
N ASP A 87 -8.49 -14.42 -16.66
CA ASP A 87 -8.30 -14.56 -15.22
C ASP A 87 -9.53 -14.10 -14.41
N ALA A 88 -10.08 -12.92 -14.75
CA ALA A 88 -11.30 -12.38 -14.16
C ALA A 88 -11.82 -11.18 -14.98
N GLY A 89 -13.01 -10.71 -14.66
CA GLY A 89 -13.57 -9.47 -15.19
C GLY A 89 -14.39 -9.63 -16.48
N ALA A 90 -14.60 -10.86 -16.95
CA ALA A 90 -15.42 -11.09 -18.13
C ALA A 90 -16.88 -10.62 -17.96
N LEU A 91 -17.46 -10.73 -16.75
CA LEU A 91 -18.83 -10.29 -16.45
C LEU A 91 -19.04 -8.77 -16.64
N GLN A 92 -17.97 -8.00 -16.66
CA GLN A 92 -18.03 -6.55 -16.90
C GLN A 92 -18.05 -6.19 -18.40
N LEU A 93 -17.80 -7.19 -19.26
CA LEU A 93 -17.93 -7.05 -20.70
C LEU A 93 -19.40 -7.25 -21.11
N ILE A 94 -19.83 -6.46 -22.07
CA ILE A 94 -21.20 -6.59 -22.62
C ILE A 94 -21.13 -7.07 -24.06
N PRO A 95 -22.15 -7.80 -24.54
CA PRO A 95 -22.24 -8.15 -25.94
C PRO A 95 -22.15 -6.92 -26.84
N GLY A 96 -21.28 -6.97 -27.84
CA GLY A 96 -20.94 -5.86 -28.71
C GLY A 96 -19.69 -5.08 -28.35
N ASP A 97 -19.09 -5.31 -27.18
CA ASP A 97 -17.79 -4.72 -26.85
C ASP A 97 -16.72 -5.19 -27.84
N VAL A 98 -15.91 -4.26 -28.27
CA VAL A 98 -14.76 -4.53 -29.14
C VAL A 98 -13.49 -4.45 -28.30
N LEU A 99 -12.75 -5.53 -28.30
CA LEU A 99 -11.50 -5.67 -27.59
C LEU A 99 -10.35 -5.75 -28.59
N GLN A 100 -9.27 -5.04 -28.29
CA GLN A 100 -8.02 -5.12 -29.02
C GLN A 100 -7.07 -6.09 -28.30
N VAL A 101 -6.53 -7.03 -29.06
CA VAL A 101 -5.48 -7.94 -28.57
C VAL A 101 -4.16 -7.19 -28.51
N GLU A 102 -3.58 -7.04 -27.32
CA GLU A 102 -2.28 -6.41 -27.16
C GLU A 102 -1.17 -7.41 -27.41
N LEU A 103 -0.47 -7.28 -28.54
CA LEU A 103 0.70 -8.13 -28.78
C LEU A 103 1.88 -7.66 -27.93
N ALA A 104 2.61 -8.62 -27.34
CA ALA A 104 3.80 -8.33 -26.54
C ALA A 104 4.95 -7.71 -27.37
N VAL A 105 4.92 -7.91 -28.69
CA VAL A 105 5.89 -7.33 -29.63
C VAL A 105 5.11 -6.87 -30.87
N GLU A 106 5.26 -5.61 -31.24
CA GLU A 106 4.77 -5.12 -32.52
C GLU A 106 5.55 -5.81 -33.65
N VAL A 107 4.91 -6.72 -34.33
CA VAL A 107 5.44 -7.28 -35.58
C VAL A 107 5.08 -6.35 -36.70
N ALA A 108 6.07 -5.77 -37.37
CA ALA A 108 5.86 -4.87 -38.48
C ALA A 108 4.94 -5.50 -39.54
N GLY A 109 3.80 -4.85 -39.82
CA GLY A 109 2.81 -5.31 -40.79
C GLY A 109 1.61 -6.09 -40.22
N TYR A 110 1.57 -6.36 -38.92
CA TYR A 110 0.39 -6.92 -38.25
C TYR A 110 -0.33 -5.84 -37.46
N ALA A 111 -1.53 -5.48 -37.91
CA ALA A 111 -2.45 -4.75 -37.03
C ALA A 111 -2.89 -5.66 -35.89
N ASN A 112 -2.93 -5.13 -34.67
CA ASN A 112 -3.48 -5.85 -33.53
C ASN A 112 -4.89 -6.36 -33.87
N GLU A 113 -5.17 -7.63 -33.62
CA GLU A 113 -6.48 -8.18 -33.89
C GLU A 113 -7.55 -7.50 -33.05
N LEU A 114 -8.68 -7.21 -33.67
CA LEU A 114 -9.89 -6.77 -33.01
C LEU A 114 -10.87 -7.93 -32.89
N VAL A 115 -11.39 -8.14 -31.70
CA VAL A 115 -12.41 -9.15 -31.42
C VAL A 115 -13.65 -8.48 -30.84
N ARG A 116 -14.84 -8.96 -31.21
CA ARG A 116 -16.11 -8.47 -30.70
C ARG A 116 -16.72 -9.50 -29.77
N VAL A 117 -17.12 -9.08 -28.57
CA VAL A 117 -17.81 -9.93 -27.60
C VAL A 117 -19.20 -10.27 -28.14
N VAL A 118 -19.52 -11.55 -28.20
CA VAL A 118 -20.83 -12.08 -28.61
C VAL A 118 -21.69 -12.39 -27.40
N SER A 119 -21.13 -13.13 -26.45
CA SER A 119 -21.80 -13.48 -25.20
C SER A 119 -20.80 -13.70 -24.08
N VAL A 120 -21.25 -13.48 -22.84
CA VAL A 120 -20.46 -13.72 -21.64
C VAL A 120 -21.17 -14.80 -20.85
N SER A 121 -20.44 -15.84 -20.46
CA SER A 121 -21.02 -16.99 -19.75
C SER A 121 -20.67 -16.98 -18.26
N LEU A 122 -19.43 -16.67 -17.93
CA LEU A 122 -18.87 -16.65 -16.57
C LEU A 122 -17.93 -15.48 -16.42
N ASP A 123 -17.52 -15.18 -15.21
CA ASP A 123 -16.51 -14.12 -14.95
C ASP A 123 -15.15 -14.38 -15.62
N THR A 124 -14.90 -15.63 -15.96
CA THR A 124 -13.65 -16.08 -16.59
C THR A 124 -13.80 -16.51 -18.05
N THR A 125 -15.01 -16.51 -18.61
CA THR A 125 -15.23 -17.10 -19.95
C THR A 125 -16.23 -16.29 -20.75
N PHE A 126 -15.87 -15.94 -22.00
CA PHE A 126 -16.75 -15.29 -22.95
C PHE A 126 -16.49 -15.77 -24.38
N VAL A 127 -17.48 -15.56 -25.23
CA VAL A 127 -17.43 -15.93 -26.64
C VAL A 127 -17.26 -14.69 -27.49
N VAL A 128 -16.37 -14.76 -28.48
CA VAL A 128 -16.04 -13.64 -29.36
C VAL A 128 -16.20 -13.99 -30.83
N GLN A 129 -16.45 -12.96 -31.62
CA GLN A 129 -16.24 -12.93 -33.04
C GLN A 129 -14.83 -12.43 -33.32
N ARG A 130 -14.04 -13.24 -34.02
CA ARG A 130 -12.64 -12.95 -34.37
C ARG A 130 -12.52 -12.13 -35.67
N GLY A 131 -11.39 -11.41 -35.79
CA GLY A 131 -11.05 -10.73 -37.05
C GLY A 131 -12.00 -9.61 -37.43
N VAL A 132 -12.51 -8.86 -36.50
CA VAL A 132 -13.45 -7.76 -36.75
C VAL A 132 -12.73 -6.56 -37.40
N ALA A 133 -13.46 -5.74 -38.16
CA ALA A 133 -12.95 -4.54 -38.85
C ALA A 133 -11.79 -4.82 -39.81
N GLY A 134 -11.76 -5.99 -40.44
CA GLY A 134 -10.74 -6.34 -41.44
C GLY A 134 -9.42 -6.81 -40.86
N THR A 135 -9.34 -7.03 -39.52
CA THR A 135 -8.16 -7.59 -38.90
C THR A 135 -8.09 -9.11 -39.08
N THR A 136 -6.89 -9.67 -39.05
CA THR A 136 -6.68 -11.12 -39.23
C THR A 136 -6.63 -11.83 -37.88
N ALA A 137 -7.45 -12.89 -37.75
CA ALA A 137 -7.45 -13.75 -36.58
C ALA A 137 -6.24 -14.68 -36.59
N GLY A 138 -5.45 -14.65 -35.51
CA GLY A 138 -4.25 -15.47 -35.37
C GLY A 138 -4.21 -16.25 -34.04
N ALA A 139 -3.11 -16.96 -33.83
CA ALA A 139 -2.80 -17.51 -32.52
C ALA A 139 -2.44 -16.37 -31.56
N ILE A 140 -2.87 -16.50 -30.31
CA ILE A 140 -2.58 -15.52 -29.24
C ILE A 140 -1.88 -16.25 -28.10
N ALA A 141 -0.76 -15.72 -27.63
CA ALA A 141 -0.02 -16.29 -26.51
C ALA A 141 -0.81 -16.19 -25.20
N ASP A 142 -0.42 -16.98 -24.24
CA ASP A 142 -0.93 -16.89 -22.88
C ASP A 142 -0.54 -15.55 -22.22
N ASN A 143 -1.37 -15.09 -21.25
CA ASN A 143 -1.16 -13.85 -20.50
C ASN A 143 -1.18 -12.55 -21.34
N ILE A 144 -1.66 -12.59 -22.57
CA ILE A 144 -1.88 -11.41 -23.38
C ILE A 144 -3.11 -10.65 -22.88
N ASN A 145 -3.00 -9.33 -22.85
CA ASN A 145 -4.11 -8.46 -22.45
C ASN A 145 -5.02 -8.14 -23.65
N LEU A 146 -6.28 -8.01 -23.32
CA LEU A 146 -7.34 -7.55 -24.21
C LEU A 146 -7.86 -6.23 -23.68
N THR A 147 -7.68 -5.15 -24.41
CA THR A 147 -8.14 -3.82 -24.02
C THR A 147 -9.43 -3.45 -24.72
N ARG A 148 -10.44 -3.02 -23.96
CA ARG A 148 -11.71 -2.54 -24.52
C ARG A 148 -11.53 -1.22 -25.22
N VAL A 149 -11.76 -1.19 -26.53
CA VAL A 149 -11.62 -0.01 -27.39
C VAL A 149 -12.95 0.71 -27.56
N GLY A 150 -14.04 -0.03 -27.57
CA GLY A 150 -15.37 0.54 -27.79
C GLY A 150 -16.47 -0.51 -27.80
N ASN A 151 -17.64 -0.12 -28.25
CA ASN A 151 -18.79 -1.01 -28.46
C ASN A 151 -19.32 -0.85 -29.88
N ALA A 152 -19.58 -1.95 -30.55
CA ALA A 152 -20.09 -1.96 -31.93
C ALA A 152 -21.40 -2.77 -31.94
N GLN A 153 -22.49 -2.11 -32.29
CA GLN A 153 -23.81 -2.70 -32.41
C GLN A 153 -24.27 -2.69 -33.87
N SER A 154 -25.21 -3.57 -34.18
CA SER A 154 -25.84 -3.59 -35.51
C SER A 154 -26.82 -2.41 -35.67
N GLU A 155 -26.96 -1.94 -36.89
CA GLU A 155 -27.98 -0.94 -37.23
C GLU A 155 -29.38 -1.49 -36.87
N GLY A 156 -30.23 -0.65 -36.27
CA GLY A 156 -31.57 -1.05 -35.83
C GLY A 156 -31.64 -1.88 -34.57
N ASN A 157 -30.55 -2.02 -33.80
CA ASN A 157 -30.58 -2.68 -32.52
C ASN A 157 -31.43 -1.90 -31.50
N VAL A 158 -32.47 -2.51 -31.00
CA VAL A 158 -33.49 -1.84 -30.16
C VAL A 158 -33.09 -1.80 -28.67
N SER A 159 -32.20 -2.70 -28.22
CA SER A 159 -31.80 -2.77 -26.81
C SER A 159 -30.37 -3.25 -26.69
N ILE A 160 -29.57 -2.48 -25.98
CA ILE A 160 -28.20 -2.83 -25.58
C ILE A 160 -28.28 -3.37 -24.16
N ALA A 161 -27.61 -4.51 -23.90
CA ALA A 161 -27.47 -5.02 -22.54
C ALA A 161 -26.71 -4.01 -21.68
N SER A 162 -27.27 -3.63 -20.55
CA SER A 162 -26.61 -2.80 -19.56
C SER A 162 -25.85 -3.67 -18.55
N SER A 163 -24.71 -3.22 -18.10
CA SER A 163 -24.00 -3.80 -16.97
C SER A 163 -23.96 -2.79 -15.82
N SER A 164 -24.12 -3.28 -14.61
CA SER A 164 -23.91 -2.48 -13.39
C SER A 164 -23.22 -3.33 -12.35
N THR A 165 -22.43 -2.68 -11.52
CA THR A 165 -21.74 -3.32 -10.39
C THR A 165 -22.41 -2.89 -9.08
N ASN A 166 -22.49 -3.79 -8.13
CA ASN A 166 -22.94 -3.47 -6.79
C ASN A 166 -21.74 -3.29 -5.86
N PRO A 167 -21.75 -2.28 -5.00
CA PRO A 167 -20.70 -2.12 -4.01
C PRO A 167 -20.70 -3.31 -3.03
N VAL A 168 -19.52 -3.74 -2.64
CA VAL A 168 -19.29 -4.84 -1.70
C VAL A 168 -19.08 -4.27 -0.31
N LYS A 169 -19.81 -4.79 0.67
CA LYS A 169 -19.66 -4.42 2.07
C LYS A 169 -18.43 -5.11 2.66
N LEU A 170 -17.48 -4.32 3.13
CA LEU A 170 -16.31 -4.79 3.89
C LEU A 170 -16.50 -4.47 5.38
N THR A 171 -15.79 -5.22 6.21
CA THR A 171 -15.86 -5.09 7.67
C THR A 171 -14.48 -5.21 8.28
N ASN A 172 -14.24 -4.44 9.35
CA ASN A 172 -13.05 -4.56 10.15
C ASN A 172 -13.37 -4.21 11.62
N TYR A 173 -12.42 -4.43 12.51
CA TYR A 173 -12.55 -4.20 13.94
C TYR A 173 -11.58 -3.14 14.41
N THR A 174 -12.00 -2.36 15.40
CA THR A 174 -11.13 -1.44 16.11
C THR A 174 -10.15 -2.20 16.98
N GLN A 175 -8.92 -1.72 17.07
CA GLN A 175 -7.89 -2.30 17.93
C GLN A 175 -7.39 -1.24 18.92
N ILE A 176 -7.29 -1.63 20.18
CA ILE A 176 -6.77 -0.78 21.26
C ILE A 176 -5.30 -1.14 21.49
N PHE A 177 -4.42 -0.20 21.21
CA PHE A 177 -3.00 -0.33 21.52
C PHE A 177 -2.69 0.23 22.89
N LYS A 178 -2.01 -0.53 23.73
CA LYS A 178 -1.59 -0.12 25.08
C LYS A 178 -0.16 -0.55 25.32
N THR A 179 0.69 0.39 25.69
CA THR A 179 2.05 0.12 26.13
C THR A 179 2.25 0.71 27.52
N PRO A 180 2.40 -0.10 28.57
CA PRO A 180 2.59 0.39 29.93
C PRO A 180 4.01 0.90 30.13
N TYR A 181 4.15 1.88 31.00
CA TYR A 181 5.41 2.25 31.63
C TYR A 181 5.18 2.52 33.12
N GLN A 182 6.19 2.26 33.92
CA GLN A 182 6.13 2.48 35.35
C GLN A 182 7.38 3.23 35.80
N ILE A 183 7.19 4.23 36.63
CA ILE A 183 8.25 5.05 37.22
C ILE A 183 7.93 5.18 38.70
N THR A 184 8.93 5.02 39.54
CA THR A 184 8.77 5.20 40.99
C THR A 184 8.66 6.67 41.36
N ASN A 185 7.96 7.00 42.45
CA ASN A 185 7.85 8.38 42.92
C ASN A 185 9.22 8.97 43.26
N THR A 186 10.12 8.15 43.81
CA THR A 186 11.50 8.56 44.13
C THR A 186 12.24 9.03 42.86
N ASP A 187 12.06 8.30 41.75
CA ASP A 187 12.70 8.65 40.49
C ASP A 187 12.13 9.95 39.90
N LEU A 188 10.83 10.19 40.06
CA LEU A 188 10.18 11.43 39.60
C LEU A 188 10.66 12.68 40.37
N GLU A 189 10.97 12.54 41.68
CA GLU A 189 11.47 13.64 42.49
C GLU A 189 12.98 13.84 42.34
N THR A 190 13.69 12.88 41.74
CA THR A 190 15.13 12.98 41.56
C THR A 190 15.44 13.84 40.32
N ARG A 191 16.35 14.78 40.49
CA ARG A 191 16.81 15.63 39.36
C ARG A 191 17.74 14.84 38.43
N HIS A 192 17.27 14.51 37.26
CA HIS A 192 18.06 13.84 36.23
C HIS A 192 18.74 14.81 35.27
N ARG A 193 20.00 14.55 34.95
CA ARG A 193 20.72 15.29 33.89
C ARG A 193 20.20 14.97 32.47
N THR A 194 19.49 13.86 32.34
CA THR A 194 18.91 13.38 31.08
C THR A 194 17.54 13.95 30.78
N GLY A 195 17.03 14.83 31.65
CA GLY A 195 15.69 15.44 31.52
C GLY A 195 14.61 14.66 32.28
N ASP A 196 13.36 15.00 32.03
CA ASP A 196 12.19 14.43 32.68
C ASP A 196 12.05 12.92 32.34
N PRO A 197 12.11 12.01 33.33
CA PRO A 197 12.02 10.57 33.10
C PRO A 197 10.69 10.16 32.46
N ARG A 198 9.58 10.82 32.84
CA ARG A 198 8.25 10.56 32.28
C ARG A 198 8.20 10.83 30.78
N LYS A 199 8.68 11.97 30.35
CA LYS A 199 8.71 12.36 28.92
C LYS A 199 9.63 11.44 28.12
N ASN A 200 10.74 11.04 28.70
CA ASN A 200 11.69 10.13 28.05
C ASN A 200 11.08 8.72 27.85
N GLU A 201 10.39 8.19 28.87
CA GLU A 201 9.72 6.90 28.75
C GLU A 201 8.52 6.95 27.79
N GLN A 202 7.72 7.99 27.81
CA GLN A 202 6.66 8.19 26.81
C GLN A 202 7.22 8.17 25.38
N LYS A 203 8.31 8.90 25.15
CA LYS A 203 8.97 8.93 23.85
C LYS A 203 9.51 7.56 23.44
N ARG A 204 10.15 6.82 24.35
CA ARG A 204 10.63 5.46 24.09
C ARG A 204 9.48 4.52 23.71
N LYS A 205 8.38 4.59 24.47
CA LYS A 205 7.22 3.74 24.23
C LYS A 205 6.49 4.06 22.92
N SER A 206 6.50 5.31 22.49
CA SER A 206 5.93 5.68 21.19
C SER A 206 6.69 5.09 19.99
N PHE A 207 7.97 4.75 20.15
CA PHE A 207 8.75 4.06 19.12
C PHE A 207 8.54 2.53 19.09
N GLN A 208 7.94 1.96 20.13
CA GLN A 208 7.68 0.52 20.24
C GLN A 208 6.35 0.09 19.59
N HIS A 209 5.57 1.03 19.17
CA HIS A 209 4.37 0.84 18.34
C HIS A 209 4.74 1.01 16.88
#